data_8ef61dd66c6eb0d8cc2f338bfd69ea2e
#
_entry.id   8ef61dd66c6eb0d8cc2f338bfd69ea2e
#
_cell.length_a   1.000
_cell.length_b   1.000
_cell.length_c   1.000
_cell.angle_alpha   90.00
_cell.angle_beta   90.00
_cell.angle_gamma   90.00
#
_symmetry.space_group_name_H-M   'P 1'
#
loop_
_entity.id
_entity.type
_entity.pdbx_description
1 polymer ?
#
loop_
_entity_poly.entity_id
_entity_poly.type
_entity_poly.pdbx_seq_one_letter_code
_entity_poly.pdbx_strand_id
1 'polypeptide(L)'
;MELLLNNILNLTEEEIDNSKIEFNMQAGSGGQLFLDRWLKHTDEEKGTGTCKNCSYWGWYGKQRNFYPGQWVFSFARMQEDEWLLISAAKIINTPANDWANVQVLEEYAPLFGRLIIKCKKGNTFSRYVFNLSKYLDQATVKEILPCLYSGETFEGYDRVHLPYHRLDDIFNGRILPTYYEALKKITGVYCLTDTHTGKLYICLLYTSPSPRD
;
A
#
# COMPACT_ATOMS: atom_id res chain seq x y z
N MET A 1 1.35 -23.62 14.42
CA MET A 1 0.04 -22.92 14.57
C MET A 1 0.21 -21.58 13.89
N GLU A 2 -0.62 -21.27 12.90
CA GLU A 2 -0.56 -19.96 12.23
C GLU A 2 -1.25 -18.91 13.11
N LEU A 3 -0.70 -17.72 13.17
CA LEU A 3 -1.26 -16.59 13.91
C LEU A 3 -2.28 -15.89 13.01
N LEU A 4 -3.54 -15.90 13.41
CA LEU A 4 -4.63 -15.25 12.68
C LEU A 4 -4.66 -13.74 12.97
N LEU A 5 -5.21 -12.97 12.04
CA LEU A 5 -5.31 -11.52 12.17
C LEU A 5 -6.00 -11.10 13.47
N ASN A 6 -7.10 -11.77 13.85
CA ASN A 6 -7.81 -11.42 15.08
C ASN A 6 -7.02 -11.72 16.36
N ASN A 7 -6.01 -12.57 16.33
CA ASN A 7 -5.13 -12.75 17.50
C ASN A 7 -4.31 -11.47 17.79
N ILE A 8 -4.14 -10.60 16.80
CA ILE A 8 -3.48 -9.31 16.92
C ILE A 8 -4.48 -8.19 17.16
N LEU A 9 -5.61 -8.18 16.42
CA LEU A 9 -6.60 -7.11 16.53
C LEU A 9 -7.44 -7.23 17.81
N ASN A 10 -7.60 -8.46 18.33
CA ASN A 10 -8.32 -8.78 19.56
C ASN A 10 -9.76 -8.23 19.61
N LEU A 11 -10.46 -8.31 18.47
CA LEU A 11 -11.84 -7.83 18.33
C LEU A 11 -12.82 -8.82 18.92
N THR A 12 -13.87 -8.30 19.56
CA THR A 12 -15.06 -9.07 19.97
C THR A 12 -15.91 -9.46 18.77
N GLU A 13 -16.84 -10.40 18.94
CA GLU A 13 -17.77 -10.80 17.87
C GLU A 13 -18.60 -9.62 17.35
N GLU A 14 -19.08 -8.75 18.25
CA GLU A 14 -19.85 -7.56 17.90
C GLU A 14 -19.01 -6.58 17.05
N GLU A 15 -17.75 -6.37 17.43
CA GLU A 15 -16.83 -5.51 16.66
C GLU A 15 -16.51 -6.12 15.31
N ILE A 16 -16.31 -7.43 15.21
CA ILE A 16 -16.09 -8.15 13.95
C ILE A 16 -17.27 -7.97 12.99
N ASP A 17 -18.48 -8.15 13.48
CA ASP A 17 -19.69 -8.03 12.67
C ASP A 17 -19.91 -6.60 12.17
N ASN A 18 -19.47 -5.61 12.95
CA ASN A 18 -19.54 -4.19 12.60
C ASN A 18 -18.28 -3.68 11.87
N SER A 19 -17.37 -4.57 11.47
CA SER A 19 -16.10 -4.19 10.86
C SER A 19 -16.04 -4.49 9.37
N LYS A 20 -15.28 -3.65 8.66
CA LYS A 20 -14.91 -3.82 7.26
C LYS A 20 -13.41 -4.02 7.12
N ILE A 21 -13.03 -4.77 6.10
CA ILE A 21 -11.66 -4.85 5.59
C ILE A 21 -11.61 -4.23 4.20
N GLU A 22 -10.63 -3.38 3.97
CA GLU A 22 -10.39 -2.72 2.70
C GLU A 22 -9.07 -3.19 2.10
N PHE A 23 -9.11 -3.66 0.85
CA PHE A 23 -7.96 -4.15 0.10
C PHE A 23 -7.60 -3.18 -1.03
N ASN A 24 -6.64 -2.29 -0.81
CA ASN A 24 -6.20 -1.30 -1.78
C ASN A 24 -5.14 -1.89 -2.72
N MET A 25 -5.43 -1.95 -4.01
CA MET A 25 -4.56 -2.53 -5.03
C MET A 25 -3.96 -1.48 -5.97
N GLN A 26 -4.80 -0.64 -6.57
CA GLN A 26 -4.39 0.37 -7.55
C GLN A 26 -4.92 1.75 -7.18
N ALA A 27 -4.13 2.78 -7.47
CA ALA A 27 -4.50 4.18 -7.30
C ALA A 27 -4.73 4.82 -8.67
N GLY A 28 -5.99 5.02 -9.04
CA GLY A 28 -6.37 5.69 -10.28
C GLY A 28 -6.26 4.83 -11.55
N SER A 29 -6.48 5.45 -12.72
CA SER A 29 -6.53 4.79 -14.03
C SER A 29 -5.15 4.50 -14.65
N GLY A 30 -4.06 4.96 -14.03
CA GLY A 30 -2.70 4.87 -14.59
C GLY A 30 -1.93 3.60 -14.23
N GLY A 31 -2.55 2.61 -13.59
CA GLY A 31 -1.87 1.37 -13.21
C GLY A 31 -0.87 1.50 -12.04
N GLN A 32 -0.76 2.68 -11.43
CA GLN A 32 0.09 2.88 -10.26
C GLN A 32 -0.42 2.04 -9.09
N LEU A 33 0.48 1.32 -8.42
CA LEU A 33 0.14 0.60 -7.21
C LEU A 33 -0.24 1.57 -6.09
N PHE A 34 -1.25 1.22 -5.31
CA PHE A 34 -1.66 1.99 -4.14
C PHE A 34 -0.52 2.13 -3.12
N LEU A 35 0.25 1.06 -2.94
CA LEU A 35 1.42 1.02 -2.06
C LEU A 35 2.48 2.07 -2.44
N ASP A 36 2.78 2.22 -3.74
CA ASP A 36 3.75 3.23 -4.21
C ASP A 36 3.29 4.65 -3.88
N ARG A 37 1.98 4.87 -3.91
CA ARG A 37 1.40 6.16 -3.50
C ARG A 37 1.51 6.39 -2.00
N TRP A 38 1.23 5.36 -1.20
CA TRP A 38 1.37 5.42 0.26
C TRP A 38 2.83 5.63 0.69
N LEU A 39 3.79 5.00 0.01
CA LEU A 39 5.22 5.14 0.28
C LEU A 39 5.74 6.58 0.12
N LYS A 40 5.11 7.39 -0.72
CA LYS A 40 5.48 8.81 -0.94
C LYS A 40 5.14 9.74 0.22
N HIS A 41 4.33 9.30 1.17
CA HIS A 41 3.99 10.08 2.35
C HIS A 41 5.11 10.06 3.38
N THR A 42 5.16 11.10 4.21
CA THR A 42 6.12 11.18 5.33
C THR A 42 5.82 10.07 6.34
N ASP A 43 6.81 9.71 7.15
CA ASP A 43 6.61 8.70 8.19
C ASP A 43 5.60 9.15 9.25
N GLU A 44 5.51 10.46 9.52
CA GLU A 44 4.48 11.04 10.38
C GLU A 44 3.09 10.81 9.81
N GLU A 45 2.86 11.13 8.52
CA GLU A 45 1.58 10.89 7.85
C GLU A 45 1.20 9.41 7.84
N LYS A 46 2.17 8.52 7.57
CA LYS A 46 1.96 7.07 7.62
C LYS A 46 1.58 6.58 9.02
N GLY A 47 2.25 7.10 10.04
CA GLY A 47 2.01 6.73 11.44
C GLY A 47 0.65 7.17 11.97
N THR A 48 0.11 8.30 11.46
CA THR A 48 -1.22 8.77 11.87
C THR A 48 -2.37 8.01 11.22
N GLY A 49 -2.11 7.22 10.18
CA GLY A 49 -3.15 6.54 9.42
C GLY A 49 -4.16 7.47 8.72
N THR A 50 -3.89 8.78 8.68
CA THR A 50 -4.80 9.81 8.15
C THR A 50 -4.38 10.35 6.79
N CYS A 51 -3.45 9.70 6.12
CA CYS A 51 -3.01 10.10 4.79
C CYS A 51 -4.19 10.47 3.90
N LYS A 52 -4.42 11.76 3.69
CA LYS A 52 -5.38 12.23 2.68
C LYS A 52 -4.97 11.63 1.33
N ASN A 53 -5.88 10.97 0.66
CA ASN A 53 -5.66 10.27 -0.60
C ASN A 53 -4.89 8.92 -0.52
N CYS A 54 -4.57 8.42 0.66
CA CYS A 54 -3.94 7.11 0.84
C CYS A 54 -4.91 6.00 1.19
N SER A 55 -6.04 6.32 1.79
CA SER A 55 -7.14 5.41 2.01
C SER A 55 -8.36 5.94 1.29
N TYR A 56 -9.05 5.06 0.58
CA TYR A 56 -10.35 5.40 -0.01
C TYR A 56 -11.45 5.34 1.06
N TRP A 57 -11.19 5.93 2.24
CA TRP A 57 -12.07 5.94 3.41
C TRP A 57 -13.50 6.35 3.13
N GLY A 58 -14.04 5.99 2.14
CA GLY A 58 -15.37 6.38 1.89
C GLY A 58 -15.49 7.27 0.71
N TRP A 59 -14.79 6.91 -0.35
CA TRP A 59 -15.21 7.43 -1.62
C TRP A 59 -16.65 6.98 -1.86
N TYR A 60 -17.53 7.96 -1.80
CA TYR A 60 -18.96 7.80 -1.98
C TYR A 60 -19.37 8.20 -3.36
N GLY A 61 -19.26 7.29 -4.28
CA GLY A 61 -20.21 7.28 -5.35
C GLY A 61 -21.60 6.85 -4.84
N LYS A 62 -22.52 6.52 -5.72
CA LYS A 62 -23.87 6.00 -5.40
C LYS A 62 -23.87 4.67 -4.60
N GLN A 63 -22.70 4.05 -4.40
CA GLN A 63 -22.53 2.81 -3.65
C GLN A 63 -21.96 3.13 -2.27
N ARG A 64 -22.79 3.06 -1.27
CA ARG A 64 -22.37 3.24 0.12
C ARG A 64 -21.72 1.95 0.61
N ASN A 65 -20.39 1.97 0.77
CA ASN A 65 -19.65 0.82 1.31
C ASN A 65 -19.55 0.86 2.83
N PHE A 66 -19.72 2.06 3.44
CA PHE A 66 -19.55 2.31 4.87
C PHE A 66 -20.79 2.94 5.48
N TYR A 67 -20.98 2.68 6.78
CA TYR A 67 -22.01 3.29 7.59
C TYR A 67 -21.40 3.88 8.87
N PRO A 68 -21.99 4.95 9.45
CA PRO A 68 -21.54 5.45 10.74
C PRO A 68 -21.49 4.37 11.81
N GLY A 69 -20.44 4.41 12.61
CA GLY A 69 -20.18 3.44 13.68
C GLY A 69 -19.34 2.23 13.25
N GLN A 70 -19.19 1.95 11.97
CA GLN A 70 -18.38 0.82 11.50
C GLN A 70 -16.87 1.09 11.69
N TRP A 71 -16.15 0.02 11.95
CA TRP A 71 -14.68 0.02 11.91
C TRP A 71 -14.20 -0.42 10.55
N VAL A 72 -13.09 0.15 10.09
CA VAL A 72 -12.48 -0.18 8.80
C VAL A 72 -10.99 -0.40 8.99
N PHE A 73 -10.51 -1.57 8.60
CA PHE A 73 -9.10 -1.91 8.55
C PHE A 73 -8.64 -1.84 7.09
N SER A 74 -7.76 -0.91 6.78
CA SER A 74 -7.31 -0.62 5.43
C SER A 74 -5.93 -1.23 5.18
N PHE A 75 -5.84 -2.02 4.13
CA PHE A 75 -4.62 -2.70 3.72
C PHE A 75 -4.19 -2.28 2.33
N ALA A 76 -2.88 -2.12 2.13
CA ALA A 76 -2.27 -1.90 0.83
C ALA A 76 -1.64 -3.20 0.31
N ARG A 77 -1.85 -3.51 -0.97
CA ARG A 77 -1.27 -4.69 -1.60
C ARG A 77 0.23 -4.54 -1.75
N MET A 78 0.98 -5.52 -1.23
CA MET A 78 2.42 -5.64 -1.41
C MET A 78 2.75 -6.59 -2.58
N GLN A 79 2.29 -7.82 -2.45
CA GLN A 79 2.41 -8.88 -3.46
C GLN A 79 1.08 -9.60 -3.63
N GLU A 80 1.00 -10.70 -4.36
CA GLU A 80 -0.25 -11.34 -4.72
C GLU A 80 -0.98 -11.71 -3.45
N ASP A 81 -0.90 -12.15 -2.49
CA ASP A 81 -1.73 -12.42 -1.30
C ASP A 81 -1.18 -11.73 -0.03
N GLU A 82 -0.28 -10.76 -0.19
CA GLU A 82 0.36 -10.06 0.92
C GLU A 82 -0.11 -8.61 1.03
N TRP A 83 -0.48 -8.22 2.25
CA TRP A 83 -1.14 -6.95 2.51
C TRP A 83 -0.55 -6.27 3.74
N LEU A 84 -0.20 -5.00 3.60
CA LEU A 84 0.32 -4.15 4.66
C LEU A 84 -0.83 -3.36 5.29
N LEU A 85 -1.01 -3.44 6.60
CA LEU A 85 -1.97 -2.59 7.32
C LEU A 85 -1.47 -1.14 7.28
N ILE A 86 -2.28 -0.26 6.70
CA ILE A 86 -1.93 1.16 6.57
C ILE A 86 -2.75 2.08 7.46
N SER A 87 -3.93 1.63 7.90
CA SER A 87 -4.77 2.40 8.78
C SER A 87 -5.90 1.53 9.37
N ALA A 88 -6.41 1.94 10.52
CA ALA A 88 -7.63 1.45 11.12
C ALA A 88 -8.43 2.64 11.65
N ALA A 89 -9.73 2.71 11.33
CA ALA A 89 -10.53 3.85 11.72
C ALA A 89 -12.01 3.49 11.92
N LYS A 90 -12.68 4.31 12.74
CA LYS A 90 -14.13 4.29 12.94
C LYS A 90 -14.79 5.32 12.04
N ILE A 91 -15.81 4.93 11.31
CA ILE A 91 -16.62 5.83 10.50
C ILE A 91 -17.51 6.67 11.42
N ILE A 92 -17.35 7.98 11.40
CA ILE A 92 -18.16 8.92 12.21
C ILE A 92 -19.43 9.31 11.46
N ASN A 93 -19.27 9.74 10.22
CA ASN A 93 -20.39 10.04 9.34
C ASN A 93 -20.01 9.89 7.87
N THR A 94 -21.01 9.91 7.04
CA THR A 94 -20.88 9.69 5.59
C THR A 94 -21.66 10.77 4.85
N PRO A 95 -21.05 11.98 4.66
CA PRO A 95 -21.69 13.05 3.93
C PRO A 95 -22.09 12.65 2.51
N ALA A 96 -23.18 13.18 2.00
CA ALA A 96 -23.58 12.95 0.62
C ALA A 96 -22.51 13.58 -0.32
N ASN A 97 -22.00 12.81 -1.25
CA ASN A 97 -21.04 13.24 -2.28
C ASN A 97 -19.65 13.68 -1.74
N ASP A 98 -19.28 13.28 -0.55
CA ASP A 98 -17.97 13.57 0.03
C ASP A 98 -17.35 12.33 0.70
N TRP A 99 -16.11 12.46 1.18
CA TRP A 99 -15.41 11.42 1.92
C TRP A 99 -16.06 11.19 3.29
N ALA A 100 -16.01 9.94 3.77
CA ALA A 100 -16.41 9.68 5.15
C ALA A 100 -15.50 10.44 6.12
N ASN A 101 -16.10 11.00 7.15
CA ASN A 101 -15.34 11.48 8.29
C ASN A 101 -15.03 10.28 9.19
N VAL A 102 -13.77 10.13 9.54
CA VAL A 102 -13.29 9.00 10.32
C VAL A 102 -12.54 9.47 11.56
N GLN A 103 -12.56 8.62 12.57
CA GLN A 103 -11.68 8.70 13.74
C GLN A 103 -10.71 7.51 13.70
N VAL A 104 -9.42 7.80 13.68
CA VAL A 104 -8.40 6.75 13.70
C VAL A 104 -8.47 5.99 15.02
N LEU A 105 -8.32 4.69 14.96
CA LEU A 105 -8.21 3.78 16.12
C LEU A 105 -6.75 3.75 16.54
N GLU A 106 -6.38 4.63 17.47
CA GLU A 106 -4.99 4.86 17.88
C GLU A 106 -4.32 3.63 18.50
N GLU A 107 -5.11 2.73 19.08
CA GLU A 107 -4.62 1.46 19.61
C GLU A 107 -3.93 0.58 18.56
N TYR A 108 -4.29 0.74 17.28
CA TYR A 108 -3.68 0.02 16.16
C TYR A 108 -2.56 0.83 15.47
N ALA A 109 -2.33 2.08 15.85
CA ALA A 109 -1.30 2.93 15.23
C ALA A 109 0.10 2.29 15.24
N PRO A 110 0.54 1.57 16.30
CA PRO A 110 1.82 0.87 16.29
C PRO A 110 1.96 -0.21 15.19
N LEU A 111 0.86 -0.62 14.57
CA LEU A 111 0.83 -1.63 13.51
C LEU A 111 0.77 -1.01 12.10
N PHE A 112 0.47 0.28 11.97
CA PHE A 112 0.40 0.95 10.68
C PHE A 112 1.77 0.94 9.99
N GLY A 113 1.77 0.52 8.72
CA GLY A 113 2.97 0.35 7.94
C GLY A 113 3.93 -0.75 8.45
N ARG A 114 3.48 -1.61 9.37
CA ARG A 114 4.32 -2.65 9.98
C ARG A 114 3.70 -4.04 9.97
N LEU A 115 2.38 -4.15 10.17
CA LEU A 115 1.69 -5.44 10.15
C LEU A 115 1.48 -5.90 8.70
N ILE A 116 2.06 -7.05 8.36
CA ILE A 116 1.87 -7.73 7.08
C ILE A 116 1.06 -9.00 7.30
N ILE A 117 0.00 -9.14 6.52
CA ILE A 117 -0.83 -10.35 6.52
C ILE A 117 -0.79 -11.06 5.18
N LYS A 118 -1.03 -12.38 5.21
CA LYS A 118 -1.38 -13.18 4.03
C LYS A 118 -2.87 -13.42 4.01
N CYS A 119 -3.51 -13.07 2.90
CA CYS A 119 -4.95 -13.24 2.74
C CYS A 119 -5.33 -13.30 1.26
N LYS A 120 -6.05 -14.36 0.87
CA LYS A 120 -6.57 -14.49 -0.50
C LYS A 120 -7.82 -13.64 -0.67
N LYS A 121 -7.69 -12.52 -1.39
CA LYS A 121 -8.83 -11.63 -1.66
C LYS A 121 -9.89 -12.23 -2.60
N GLY A 122 -9.53 -13.23 -3.40
CA GLY A 122 -10.37 -13.75 -4.49
C GLY A 122 -10.37 -12.85 -5.74
N ASN A 123 -10.98 -13.33 -6.83
CA ASN A 123 -10.88 -12.73 -8.18
C ASN A 123 -11.76 -11.49 -8.42
N THR A 124 -12.23 -10.80 -7.41
CA THR A 124 -13.07 -9.61 -7.58
C THR A 124 -12.21 -8.36 -7.80
N PHE A 125 -11.83 -8.06 -9.04
CA PHE A 125 -11.04 -6.88 -9.40
C PHE A 125 -11.69 -5.54 -9.06
N SER A 126 -13.02 -5.48 -9.04
CA SER A 126 -13.76 -4.23 -8.88
C SER A 126 -14.22 -3.94 -7.45
N ARG A 127 -14.07 -4.86 -6.51
CA ARG A 127 -14.51 -4.68 -5.13
C ARG A 127 -13.31 -4.62 -4.20
N TYR A 128 -13.28 -3.58 -3.39
CA TYR A 128 -12.17 -3.31 -2.46
C TYR A 128 -12.57 -3.48 -0.99
N VAL A 129 -13.86 -3.35 -0.66
CA VAL A 129 -14.38 -3.33 0.71
C VAL A 129 -15.27 -4.54 0.95
N PHE A 130 -15.02 -5.25 2.05
CA PHE A 130 -15.73 -6.45 2.45
C PHE A 130 -16.04 -6.44 3.95
N ASN A 131 -16.95 -7.29 4.40
CA ASN A 131 -17.12 -7.54 5.83
C ASN A 131 -15.87 -8.27 6.35
N LEU A 132 -15.34 -7.81 7.47
CA LEU A 132 -14.12 -8.37 8.07
C LEU A 132 -14.29 -9.85 8.42
N SER A 133 -15.47 -10.24 8.95
CA SER A 133 -15.82 -11.61 9.33
C SER A 133 -15.54 -12.65 8.24
N LYS A 134 -15.61 -12.26 6.95
CA LYS A 134 -15.37 -13.19 5.83
C LYS A 134 -13.90 -13.54 5.62
N TYR A 135 -12.99 -12.79 6.21
CA TYR A 135 -11.55 -12.91 5.96
C TYR A 135 -10.73 -13.30 7.18
N LEU A 136 -11.28 -13.18 8.39
CA LEU A 136 -10.53 -13.42 9.63
C LEU A 136 -9.96 -14.83 9.74
N ASP A 137 -10.70 -15.85 9.31
CA ASP A 137 -10.27 -17.24 9.39
C ASP A 137 -9.17 -17.62 8.38
N GLN A 138 -8.96 -16.77 7.36
CA GLN A 138 -7.97 -16.97 6.32
C GLN A 138 -6.89 -15.90 6.27
N ALA A 139 -7.03 -14.83 7.05
CA ALA A 139 -6.05 -13.78 7.18
C ALA A 139 -5.01 -14.18 8.24
N THR A 140 -3.85 -14.64 7.80
CA THR A 140 -2.74 -15.01 8.69
C THR A 140 -1.73 -13.88 8.79
N VAL A 141 -1.18 -13.68 9.98
CA VAL A 141 -0.09 -12.73 10.20
C VAL A 141 1.19 -13.32 9.63
N LYS A 142 1.78 -12.63 8.65
CA LYS A 142 3.07 -13.00 8.09
C LYS A 142 4.20 -12.52 9.00
N GLU A 143 4.18 -11.24 9.33
CA GLU A 143 5.18 -10.60 10.18
C GLU A 143 4.70 -9.22 10.68
N ILE A 144 5.35 -8.74 11.74
CA ILE A 144 5.27 -7.36 12.20
C ILE A 144 6.68 -6.78 12.08
N LEU A 145 6.86 -5.83 11.17
CA LEU A 145 8.15 -5.20 10.92
C LEU A 145 8.64 -4.41 12.14
N PRO A 146 9.96 -4.36 12.41
CA PRO A 146 10.51 -3.56 13.51
C PRO A 146 10.37 -2.05 13.28
N CYS A 147 10.27 -1.61 12.05
CA CYS A 147 10.08 -0.20 11.65
C CYS A 147 9.06 -0.09 10.52
N LEU A 148 8.68 1.14 10.15
CA LEU A 148 7.77 1.40 9.03
C LEU A 148 8.33 0.82 7.73
N TYR A 149 7.45 0.21 6.96
CA TYR A 149 7.79 -0.31 5.63
C TYR A 149 8.19 0.85 4.70
N SER A 150 9.42 0.81 4.24
CA SER A 150 10.01 1.84 3.36
C SER A 150 10.13 1.41 1.90
N GLY A 151 9.55 0.27 1.57
CA GLY A 151 9.64 -0.36 0.26
C GLY A 151 10.42 -1.67 0.29
N GLU A 152 10.49 -2.32 -0.87
CA GLU A 152 11.19 -3.59 -1.02
C GLU A 152 12.70 -3.39 -0.84
N THR A 153 13.37 -4.41 -0.30
CA THR A 153 14.83 -4.44 -0.26
C THR A 153 15.37 -4.63 -1.67
N PHE A 154 16.48 -3.96 -2.00
CA PHE A 154 17.13 -4.11 -3.29
C PHE A 154 17.52 -5.57 -3.56
N GLU A 155 16.95 -6.16 -4.61
CA GLU A 155 17.09 -7.60 -4.93
C GLU A 155 18.41 -7.95 -5.63
N GLY A 156 19.17 -6.96 -6.03
CA GLY A 156 20.38 -7.10 -6.84
C GLY A 156 20.16 -6.62 -8.29
N TYR A 157 21.26 -6.25 -8.92
CA TYR A 157 21.24 -5.61 -10.25
C TYR A 157 20.68 -6.51 -11.35
N ASP A 158 20.87 -7.82 -11.22
CA ASP A 158 20.45 -8.80 -12.22
C ASP A 158 18.93 -9.07 -12.21
N ARG A 159 18.24 -8.64 -11.16
CA ARG A 159 16.82 -8.94 -10.95
C ARG A 159 15.92 -7.72 -11.05
N VAL A 160 16.50 -6.51 -11.09
CA VAL A 160 15.74 -5.28 -11.09
C VAL A 160 15.08 -5.03 -12.44
N HIS A 161 13.75 -5.03 -12.45
CA HIS A 161 12.91 -4.62 -13.57
C HIS A 161 11.91 -3.59 -13.08
N LEU A 162 12.17 -2.32 -13.36
CA LEU A 162 11.33 -1.22 -12.89
C LEU A 162 10.68 -0.49 -14.07
N PRO A 163 9.38 -0.19 -14.01
CA PRO A 163 8.77 0.73 -14.95
C PRO A 163 9.30 2.15 -14.70
N TYR A 164 9.34 2.97 -15.75
CA TYR A 164 9.96 4.30 -15.72
C TYR A 164 9.43 5.19 -14.58
N HIS A 165 8.12 5.23 -14.36
CA HIS A 165 7.53 6.05 -13.30
C HIS A 165 8.03 5.66 -11.89
N ARG A 166 8.28 4.37 -11.65
CA ARG A 166 8.81 3.88 -10.38
C ARG A 166 10.28 4.26 -10.21
N LEU A 167 11.04 4.21 -11.30
CA LEU A 167 12.43 4.69 -11.34
C LEU A 167 12.51 6.19 -11.04
N ASP A 168 11.65 7.00 -11.63
CA ASP A 168 11.55 8.45 -11.36
C ASP A 168 11.22 8.73 -9.88
N ASP A 169 10.29 7.98 -9.30
CA ASP A 169 9.94 8.09 -7.87
C ASP A 169 11.12 7.72 -6.95
N ILE A 170 11.94 6.71 -7.32
CA ILE A 170 13.14 6.33 -6.57
C ILE A 170 14.17 7.47 -6.61
N PHE A 171 14.47 8.01 -7.77
CA PHE A 171 15.46 9.08 -7.90
C PHE A 171 15.02 10.41 -7.31
N ASN A 172 13.72 10.64 -7.19
CA ASN A 172 13.19 11.78 -6.43
C ASN A 172 13.13 11.53 -4.91
N GLY A 173 13.65 10.39 -4.42
CA GLY A 173 13.71 10.04 -3.00
C GLY A 173 12.33 9.76 -2.37
N ARG A 174 11.33 9.41 -3.20
CA ARG A 174 9.94 9.24 -2.74
C ARG A 174 9.63 7.83 -2.27
N ILE A 175 10.30 6.83 -2.82
CA ILE A 175 10.09 5.41 -2.52
C ILE A 175 11.39 4.62 -2.59
N LEU A 176 11.41 3.43 -2.01
CA LEU A 176 12.48 2.43 -2.16
C LEU A 176 13.90 2.97 -1.88
N PRO A 177 14.20 3.47 -0.67
CA PRO A 177 15.51 4.05 -0.36
C PRO A 177 16.68 3.07 -0.57
N THR A 178 16.46 1.76 -0.39
CA THR A 178 17.46 0.72 -0.65
C THR A 178 17.83 0.62 -2.13
N TYR A 179 16.85 0.80 -3.02
CA TYR A 179 17.07 0.87 -4.46
C TYR A 179 17.81 2.15 -4.85
N TYR A 180 17.44 3.29 -4.27
CA TYR A 180 18.14 4.56 -4.51
C TYR A 180 19.63 4.45 -4.18
N GLU A 181 19.95 3.94 -2.98
CA GLU A 181 21.35 3.79 -2.55
C GLU A 181 22.12 2.76 -3.37
N ALA A 182 21.47 1.72 -3.87
CA ALA A 182 22.10 0.76 -4.76
C ALA A 182 22.31 1.34 -6.17
N LEU A 183 21.26 1.90 -6.78
CA LEU A 183 21.29 2.44 -8.14
C LEU A 183 22.22 3.64 -8.28
N LYS A 184 22.32 4.49 -7.25
CA LYS A 184 23.25 5.63 -7.21
C LYS A 184 24.73 5.24 -7.31
N LYS A 185 25.07 4.02 -6.93
CA LYS A 185 26.44 3.51 -6.95
C LYS A 185 26.83 2.81 -8.26
N ILE A 186 25.89 2.65 -9.20
CA ILE A 186 26.15 1.97 -10.46
C ILE A 186 26.87 2.91 -11.41
N THR A 187 27.93 2.39 -12.02
CA THR A 187 28.46 2.85 -13.30
C THR A 187 28.29 1.72 -14.30
N GLY A 188 27.66 1.99 -15.43
CA GLY A 188 27.43 0.91 -16.40
C GLY A 188 26.66 1.35 -17.63
N VAL A 189 26.38 0.38 -18.48
CA VAL A 189 25.53 0.54 -19.66
C VAL A 189 24.10 0.16 -19.28
N TYR A 190 23.14 1.02 -19.58
CA TYR A 190 21.73 0.69 -19.42
C TYR A 190 21.01 0.76 -20.76
N CYS A 191 19.98 -0.03 -20.87
CA CYS A 191 19.10 -0.07 -22.03
C CYS A 191 17.68 0.35 -21.60
N LEU A 192 17.15 1.39 -22.25
CA LEU A 192 15.76 1.77 -22.13
C LEU A 192 14.99 1.19 -23.31
N THR A 193 13.90 0.52 -23.03
CA THR A 193 12.96 0.05 -24.05
C THR A 193 11.72 0.92 -24.03
N ASP A 194 11.46 1.63 -25.13
CA ASP A 194 10.17 2.25 -25.34
C ASP A 194 9.12 1.17 -25.65
N THR A 195 8.28 0.90 -24.68
CA THR A 195 7.25 -0.15 -24.80
C THR A 195 6.16 0.17 -25.83
N HIS A 196 6.04 1.43 -26.26
CA HIS A 196 5.07 1.85 -27.26
C HIS A 196 5.58 1.66 -28.68
N THR A 197 6.85 1.96 -28.91
CA THR A 197 7.47 1.89 -30.25
C THR A 197 8.41 0.72 -30.45
N GLY A 198 8.76 -0.01 -29.37
CA GLY A 198 9.76 -1.09 -29.37
C GLY A 198 11.19 -0.62 -29.55
N LYS A 199 11.46 0.69 -29.56
CA LYS A 199 12.81 1.23 -29.74
C LYS A 199 13.65 1.03 -28.49
N LEU A 200 14.92 0.69 -28.71
CA LEU A 200 15.94 0.52 -27.67
C LEU A 200 16.87 1.75 -27.64
N TYR A 201 17.09 2.28 -26.46
CA TYR A 201 18.03 3.35 -26.19
C TYR A 201 19.13 2.81 -25.25
N ILE A 202 20.37 2.76 -25.73
CA ILE A 202 21.51 2.29 -24.96
C ILE A 202 22.30 3.52 -24.53
N CYS A 203 22.47 3.70 -23.21
CA CYS A 203 23.17 4.84 -22.64
C CYS A 203 24.23 4.38 -21.63
N LEU A 204 25.25 5.22 -21.45
CA LEU A 204 26.31 5.04 -20.45
C LEU A 204 25.98 5.87 -19.21
N LEU A 205 25.97 5.22 -18.03
CA LEU A 205 25.91 5.88 -16.74
C LEU A 205 27.34 6.19 -16.26
N TYR A 206 27.71 7.45 -16.22
CA TYR A 206 28.88 7.92 -15.50
C TYR A 206 28.44 8.56 -14.20
N THR A 207 28.76 7.97 -13.05
CA THR A 207 28.79 8.45 -11.65
C THR A 207 27.85 9.57 -11.20
N SER A 208 26.95 10.08 -12.01
CA SER A 208 25.86 10.97 -11.60
C SER A 208 24.75 10.84 -12.61
N PRO A 209 23.61 10.27 -12.25
CA PRO A 209 22.47 10.26 -13.16
C PRO A 209 21.96 11.69 -13.28
N SER A 210 22.25 12.34 -14.39
CA SER A 210 21.41 13.43 -14.84
C SER A 210 20.28 12.84 -15.67
N PRO A 211 19.04 12.85 -15.19
CA PRO A 211 17.89 12.41 -15.98
C PRO A 211 17.49 13.43 -17.06
N ARG A 212 18.34 14.41 -17.37
CA ARG A 212 17.99 15.58 -18.17
C ARG A 212 18.92 15.86 -19.34
N ASP A 213 19.78 14.93 -19.72
CA ASP A 213 20.57 15.06 -20.95
C ASP A 213 19.92 14.28 -22.08
#